data_188b7d81fc16597d26f3438f2d2d0899
#
_entry.id   188b7d81fc16597d26f3438f2d2d0899
#
_cell.length_a   1.000
_cell.length_b   1.000
_cell.length_c   1.000
_cell.angle_alpha   90.00
_cell.angle_beta   90.00
_cell.angle_gamma   90.00
#
_symmetry.space_group_name_H-M   'P 1'
#
loop_
_entity.id
_entity.type
_entity.pdbx_description
1 polymer ?
#
loop_
_entity_poly.entity_id
_entity_poly.type
_entity_poly.pdbx_seq_one_letter_code
_entity_poly.pdbx_strand_id
1 'polypeptide(L)'
;RFLNQKRFLSLDLTYGYPLGVPMYNYLMENGMTPKEYEWFTHNQVKGRCIMRNDYYVTNEHIVHPDGHTQAAGEIFGYYVITSQYYHRYRLPIMHTETNIKMPASAEWLLKQWANVHRLKRDGVPIVGFTWYSLTHQVDWDSALRDDAGRVNKLGLYDLDRKIMPVGTAYNKLIEN
;
A
#
# COMPACT_ATOMS: atom_id res chain seq x y z
N ARG A 1 -14.17 14.54 -3.27
CA ARG A 1 -13.52 14.21 -4.57
C ARG A 1 -12.07 14.70 -4.62
N PHE A 2 -11.79 15.96 -4.29
CA PHE A 2 -10.44 16.55 -4.32
C PHE A 2 -9.46 15.82 -3.37
N LEU A 3 -9.84 15.60 -2.11
CA LEU A 3 -9.01 14.86 -1.13
C LEU A 3 -8.64 13.45 -1.60
N ASN A 4 -9.59 12.75 -2.25
CA ASN A 4 -9.30 11.43 -2.81
C ASN A 4 -8.31 11.47 -4.00
N GLN A 5 -8.18 12.60 -4.70
CA GLN A 5 -7.18 12.76 -5.76
C GLN A 5 -5.77 12.93 -5.19
N LYS A 6 -5.62 13.49 -3.98
CA LYS A 6 -4.31 13.68 -3.33
C LYS A 6 -3.53 12.38 -3.14
N ARG A 7 -4.21 11.24 -2.95
CA ARG A 7 -3.53 9.93 -2.81
C ARG A 7 -2.72 9.52 -4.03
N PHE A 8 -3.03 10.07 -5.20
CA PHE A 8 -2.31 9.79 -6.44
C PHE A 8 -1.20 10.80 -6.71
N LEU A 9 -1.15 11.92 -6.00
CA LEU A 9 -0.35 13.09 -6.37
C LEU A 9 1.14 12.79 -6.55
N SER A 10 1.76 12.07 -5.63
CA SER A 10 3.18 11.71 -5.71
C SER A 10 3.48 10.82 -6.93
N LEU A 11 2.60 9.86 -7.21
CA LEU A 11 2.73 8.98 -8.37
C LEU A 11 2.39 9.69 -9.67
N ASP A 12 1.40 10.59 -9.66
CA ASP A 12 1.08 11.42 -10.83
C ASP A 12 2.29 12.24 -11.25
N LEU A 13 2.97 12.88 -10.31
CA LEU A 13 4.21 13.61 -10.59
C LEU A 13 5.32 12.67 -11.07
N THR A 14 5.58 11.58 -10.35
CA THR A 14 6.66 10.63 -10.67
C THR A 14 6.49 9.99 -12.05
N TYR A 15 5.24 9.68 -12.42
CA TYR A 15 4.93 9.02 -13.69
C TYR A 15 4.55 9.98 -14.83
N GLY A 16 4.59 11.29 -14.58
CA GLY A 16 4.22 12.29 -15.56
C GLY A 16 2.74 12.23 -15.96
N TYR A 17 1.86 11.84 -15.02
CA TYR A 17 0.43 11.85 -15.27
C TYR A 17 -0.11 13.28 -15.19
N PRO A 18 -0.87 13.78 -16.18
CA PRO A 18 -1.30 15.17 -16.19
C PRO A 18 -2.27 15.45 -15.04
N LEU A 19 -1.98 16.51 -14.31
CA LEU A 19 -2.84 16.98 -13.24
C LEU A 19 -4.01 17.81 -13.78
N GLY A 20 -5.18 17.66 -13.15
CA GLY A 20 -6.28 18.58 -13.36
C GLY A 20 -6.01 19.94 -12.71
N VAL A 21 -6.65 20.99 -13.22
CA VAL A 21 -6.47 22.37 -12.75
C VAL A 21 -6.56 22.54 -11.23
N PRO A 22 -7.54 21.92 -10.52
CA PRO A 22 -7.61 22.06 -9.07
C PRO A 22 -6.38 21.51 -8.34
N MET A 23 -5.77 20.41 -8.83
CA MET A 23 -4.60 19.82 -8.20
C MET A 23 -3.32 20.59 -8.54
N TYR A 24 -3.21 21.12 -9.76
CA TYR A 24 -2.14 22.02 -10.15
C TYR A 24 -2.15 23.28 -9.27
N ASN A 25 -3.31 23.95 -9.13
CA ASN A 25 -3.44 25.13 -8.27
C ASN A 25 -3.07 24.82 -6.82
N TYR A 26 -3.52 23.67 -6.30
CA TYR A 26 -3.15 23.23 -4.96
C TYR A 26 -1.63 23.13 -4.79
N LEU A 27 -0.90 22.62 -5.76
CA LEU A 27 0.57 22.53 -5.69
C LEU A 27 1.20 23.92 -5.66
N MET A 28 0.75 24.84 -6.53
CA MET A 28 1.26 26.23 -6.57
C MET A 28 1.00 26.98 -5.25
N GLU A 29 -0.20 26.83 -4.70
CA GLU A 29 -0.59 27.44 -3.40
C GLU A 29 0.19 26.85 -2.23
N ASN A 30 0.74 25.62 -2.36
CA ASN A 30 1.57 24.99 -1.35
C ASN A 30 3.08 25.06 -1.65
N GLY A 31 3.50 25.97 -2.51
CA GLY A 31 4.89 26.36 -2.67
C GLY A 31 5.64 25.70 -3.83
N MET A 32 5.01 24.82 -4.63
CA MET A 32 5.61 24.33 -5.87
C MET A 32 5.62 25.44 -6.92
N THR A 33 6.71 25.57 -7.64
CA THR A 33 6.82 26.51 -8.77
C THR A 33 6.38 25.84 -10.08
N PRO A 34 5.92 26.62 -11.09
CA PRO A 34 5.64 26.09 -12.43
C PRO A 34 6.84 25.34 -13.05
N LYS A 35 8.06 25.82 -12.80
CA LYS A 35 9.30 25.20 -13.29
C LYS A 35 9.56 23.83 -12.66
N GLU A 36 9.28 23.66 -11.38
CA GLU A 36 9.38 22.35 -10.71
C GLU A 36 8.33 21.39 -11.24
N TYR A 37 7.09 21.83 -11.43
CA TYR A 37 6.07 21.00 -12.07
C TYR A 37 6.46 20.58 -13.48
N GLU A 38 6.96 21.49 -14.29
CA GLU A 38 7.46 21.22 -15.63
C GLU A 38 8.61 20.20 -15.62
N TRP A 39 9.51 20.28 -14.62
CA TRP A 39 10.58 19.30 -14.46
C TRP A 39 10.03 17.87 -14.33
N PHE A 40 8.99 17.64 -13.52
CA PHE A 40 8.36 16.33 -13.39
C PHE A 40 7.76 15.83 -14.71
N THR A 41 7.15 16.70 -15.51
CA THR A 41 6.57 16.31 -16.81
C THR A 41 7.62 15.86 -17.82
N HIS A 42 8.82 16.44 -17.76
CA HIS A 42 9.94 16.09 -18.66
C HIS A 42 10.80 14.93 -18.13
N ASN A 43 10.83 14.68 -16.83
CA ASN A 43 11.69 13.69 -16.19
C ASN A 43 10.92 12.48 -15.65
N GLN A 44 9.82 12.14 -16.27
CA GLN A 44 9.00 11.00 -15.88
C GLN A 44 9.76 9.66 -15.99
N VAL A 45 9.50 8.75 -15.04
CA VAL A 45 10.18 7.44 -15.00
C VAL A 45 9.24 6.26 -15.24
N LYS A 46 7.99 6.50 -15.60
CA LYS A 46 6.94 5.49 -15.76
C LYS A 46 7.37 4.26 -16.54
N GLY A 47 8.05 4.42 -17.67
CA GLY A 47 8.48 3.31 -18.53
C GLY A 47 9.52 2.37 -17.92
N ARG A 48 10.03 2.68 -16.72
CA ARG A 48 11.07 1.90 -16.00
C ARG A 48 10.58 1.37 -14.66
N CYS A 49 9.27 1.48 -14.38
CA CYS A 49 8.73 1.19 -13.06
C CYS A 49 7.81 -0.02 -13.04
N ILE A 50 7.90 -0.77 -11.96
CA ILE A 50 6.83 -1.62 -11.44
C ILE A 50 6.17 -0.80 -10.32
N MET A 51 4.86 -0.64 -10.37
CA MET A 51 4.14 0.07 -9.32
C MET A 51 4.07 -0.80 -8.07
N ARG A 52 4.37 -0.21 -6.93
CA ARG A 52 4.31 -0.87 -5.63
C ARG A 52 3.10 -0.35 -4.85
N ASN A 53 2.40 -1.24 -4.20
CA ASN A 53 1.38 -0.84 -3.23
C ASN A 53 1.43 -1.73 -1.99
N ASP A 54 1.32 -1.08 -0.85
CA ASP A 54 1.10 -1.69 0.44
C ASP A 54 -0.39 -1.61 0.76
N TYR A 55 -0.90 -2.57 1.52
CA TYR A 55 -2.27 -2.49 1.98
C TYR A 55 -2.44 -3.06 3.37
N TYR A 56 -2.94 -2.22 4.26
CA TYR A 56 -3.23 -2.54 5.64
C TYR A 56 -4.68 -2.15 5.99
N VAL A 57 -5.24 -2.79 6.97
CA VAL A 57 -6.59 -2.47 7.48
C VAL A 57 -6.75 -1.00 7.91
N THR A 58 -5.64 -0.33 8.18
CA THR A 58 -5.59 1.08 8.60
C THR A 58 -5.36 2.07 7.47
N ASN A 59 -5.26 1.64 6.22
CA ASN A 59 -4.95 2.55 5.11
C ASN A 59 -6.14 3.39 4.64
N GLU A 60 -7.35 2.92 4.86
CA GLU A 60 -8.54 3.66 4.46
C GLU A 60 -9.06 4.53 5.59
N HIS A 61 -9.37 5.78 5.27
CA HIS A 61 -9.76 6.78 6.25
C HIS A 61 -11.05 7.49 5.86
N ILE A 62 -11.86 7.80 6.86
CA ILE A 62 -12.90 8.80 6.76
C ILE A 62 -12.25 10.16 7.04
N VAL A 63 -12.52 11.14 6.19
CA VAL A 63 -12.13 12.54 6.40
C VAL A 63 -13.36 13.31 6.84
N HIS A 64 -13.31 13.84 8.04
CA HIS A 64 -14.38 14.65 8.62
C HIS A 64 -14.37 16.09 8.09
N PRO A 65 -15.49 16.84 8.20
CA PRO A 65 -15.57 18.23 7.71
C PRO A 65 -14.54 19.19 8.30
N ASP A 66 -14.08 18.94 9.51
CA ASP A 66 -13.02 19.69 10.21
C ASP A 66 -11.60 19.33 9.76
N GLY A 67 -11.46 18.36 8.81
CA GLY A 67 -10.18 17.86 8.33
C GLY A 67 -9.58 16.75 9.18
N HIS A 68 -10.20 16.37 10.30
CA HIS A 68 -9.78 15.20 11.08
C HIS A 68 -9.93 13.91 10.27
N THR A 69 -8.95 12.99 10.41
CA THR A 69 -8.98 11.69 9.74
C THR A 69 -9.08 10.56 10.75
N GLN A 70 -9.91 9.58 10.45
CA GLN A 70 -10.12 8.39 11.26
C GLN A 70 -9.95 7.14 10.39
N ALA A 71 -9.15 6.17 10.86
CA ALA A 71 -9.06 4.87 10.20
C ALA A 71 -10.43 4.19 10.19
N ALA A 72 -10.84 3.70 9.03
CA ALA A 72 -12.19 3.20 8.79
C ALA A 72 -12.25 1.68 8.51
N GLY A 73 -11.13 0.99 8.57
CA GLY A 73 -11.04 -0.39 8.13
C GLY A 73 -11.13 -0.50 6.60
N GLU A 74 -11.57 -1.65 6.10
CA GLU A 74 -11.72 -1.88 4.66
C GLU A 74 -13.07 -1.34 4.18
N ILE A 75 -13.08 -0.16 3.56
CA ILE A 75 -14.26 0.41 2.87
C ILE A 75 -14.33 -0.07 1.43
N PHE A 76 -13.25 0.12 0.68
CA PHE A 76 -13.10 -0.32 -0.71
C PHE A 76 -12.37 -1.65 -0.82
N GLY A 77 -11.40 -1.88 0.06
CA GLY A 77 -10.55 -3.06 0.09
C GLY A 77 -9.47 -3.09 -0.98
N TYR A 78 -8.52 -4.01 -0.81
CA TYR A 78 -7.33 -4.13 -1.65
C TYR A 78 -7.66 -4.25 -3.15
N TYR A 79 -8.66 -5.07 -3.50
CA TYR A 79 -9.04 -5.29 -4.90
C TYR A 79 -9.44 -3.98 -5.60
N VAL A 80 -10.33 -3.20 -5.00
CA VAL A 80 -10.83 -1.96 -5.62
C VAL A 80 -9.74 -0.91 -5.71
N ILE A 81 -8.97 -0.72 -4.62
CA ILE A 81 -7.88 0.25 -4.57
C ILE A 81 -6.82 -0.08 -5.62
N THR A 82 -6.35 -1.32 -5.67
CA THR A 82 -5.34 -1.77 -6.63
C THR A 82 -5.85 -1.64 -8.07
N SER A 83 -7.11 -1.99 -8.34
CA SER A 83 -7.74 -1.78 -9.64
C SER A 83 -7.73 -0.31 -10.05
N GLN A 84 -8.03 0.62 -9.14
CA GLN A 84 -8.00 2.06 -9.43
C GLN A 84 -6.60 2.55 -9.79
N TYR A 85 -5.57 2.10 -9.08
CA TYR A 85 -4.17 2.41 -9.40
C TYR A 85 -3.77 1.84 -10.76
N TYR A 86 -4.12 0.58 -11.04
CA TYR A 86 -3.84 -0.03 -12.33
C TYR A 86 -4.55 0.70 -13.48
N HIS A 87 -5.83 1.02 -13.33
CA HIS A 87 -6.56 1.74 -14.37
C HIS A 87 -5.98 3.13 -14.66
N ARG A 88 -5.39 3.77 -13.64
CA ARG A 88 -4.76 5.08 -13.80
C ARG A 88 -3.39 5.00 -14.48
N TYR A 89 -2.54 4.09 -14.05
CA TYR A 89 -1.13 4.09 -14.47
C TYR A 89 -0.77 3.01 -15.49
N ARG A 90 -1.52 1.93 -15.57
CA ARG A 90 -1.28 0.81 -16.50
C ARG A 90 0.13 0.22 -16.37
N LEU A 91 0.64 0.10 -15.16
CA LEU A 91 1.90 -0.53 -14.82
C LEU A 91 1.66 -1.91 -14.19
N PRO A 92 2.61 -2.85 -14.34
CA PRO A 92 2.64 -4.04 -13.50
C PRO A 92 2.66 -3.65 -12.02
N ILE A 93 1.99 -4.42 -11.18
CA ILE A 93 1.88 -4.12 -9.74
C ILE A 93 2.54 -5.21 -8.93
N MET A 94 3.34 -4.82 -7.95
CA MET A 94 3.83 -5.66 -6.88
C MET A 94 3.16 -5.27 -5.56
N HIS A 95 2.47 -6.22 -4.93
CA HIS A 95 2.01 -6.03 -3.55
C HIS A 95 3.22 -6.17 -2.63
N THR A 96 3.62 -5.09 -1.99
CA THR A 96 4.90 -5.00 -1.29
C THR A 96 4.79 -5.21 0.20
N GLU A 97 3.67 -4.86 0.82
CA GLU A 97 3.49 -5.07 2.26
C GLU A 97 2.03 -5.29 2.64
N THR A 98 1.81 -6.24 3.51
CA THR A 98 0.58 -6.39 4.30
C THR A 98 0.84 -7.19 5.56
N ASN A 99 0.11 -6.90 6.61
CA ASN A 99 -0.04 -7.75 7.78
C ASN A 99 -1.28 -7.38 8.59
N ILE A 100 -1.58 -8.20 9.57
CA ILE A 100 -2.45 -7.87 10.69
C ILE A 100 -1.99 -8.67 11.91
N LYS A 101 -2.26 -8.15 13.11
CA LYS A 101 -1.90 -8.84 14.36
C LYS A 101 -2.62 -10.17 14.50
N MET A 102 -1.94 -11.15 15.07
CA MET A 102 -2.55 -12.42 15.44
C MET A 102 -3.75 -12.21 16.41
N PRO A 103 -4.78 -13.07 16.35
CA PRO A 103 -4.86 -14.33 15.60
C PRO A 103 -5.35 -14.22 14.16
N ALA A 104 -5.78 -13.04 13.69
CA ALA A 104 -6.41 -12.84 12.38
C ALA A 104 -5.43 -12.94 11.18
N SER A 105 -4.14 -13.08 11.44
CA SER A 105 -3.09 -12.95 10.40
C SER A 105 -3.19 -13.98 9.26
N ALA A 106 -3.51 -15.24 9.56
CA ALA A 106 -3.64 -16.27 8.52
C ALA A 106 -4.89 -16.04 7.64
N GLU A 107 -6.01 -15.67 8.24
CA GLU A 107 -7.24 -15.33 7.51
C GLU A 107 -7.04 -14.10 6.63
N TRP A 108 -6.39 -13.06 7.15
CA TRP A 108 -6.03 -11.87 6.40
C TRP A 108 -5.15 -12.19 5.20
N LEU A 109 -4.13 -13.02 5.37
CA LEU A 109 -3.27 -13.48 4.28
C LEU A 109 -4.09 -14.14 3.16
N LEU A 110 -4.94 -15.10 3.50
CA LEU A 110 -5.77 -15.82 2.53
C LEU A 110 -6.75 -14.87 1.81
N LYS A 111 -7.32 -13.90 2.53
CA LYS A 111 -8.19 -12.87 1.94
C LYS A 111 -7.42 -12.01 0.93
N GLN A 112 -6.23 -11.52 1.28
CA GLN A 112 -5.43 -10.71 0.35
C GLN A 112 -4.95 -11.53 -0.85
N TRP A 113 -4.58 -12.78 -0.63
CA TRP A 113 -4.22 -13.70 -1.72
C TRP A 113 -5.39 -13.94 -2.69
N ALA A 114 -6.60 -14.13 -2.18
CA ALA A 114 -7.80 -14.24 -3.01
C ALA A 114 -8.04 -12.97 -3.85
N ASN A 115 -7.80 -11.78 -3.27
CA ASN A 115 -7.85 -10.52 -4.00
C ASN A 115 -6.78 -10.44 -5.11
N VAL A 116 -5.57 -10.92 -4.87
CA VAL A 116 -4.50 -11.01 -5.88
C VAL A 116 -4.93 -11.90 -7.06
N HIS A 117 -5.48 -13.07 -6.77
CA HIS A 117 -6.00 -13.97 -7.82
C HIS A 117 -7.12 -13.33 -8.63
N ARG A 118 -8.04 -12.64 -7.96
CA ARG A 118 -9.12 -11.92 -8.64
C ARG A 118 -8.58 -10.82 -9.56
N LEU A 119 -7.63 -10.01 -9.08
CA LEU A 119 -6.97 -8.98 -9.88
C LEU A 119 -6.29 -9.56 -11.12
N LYS A 120 -5.54 -10.65 -10.96
CA LYS A 120 -4.88 -11.35 -12.08
C LYS A 120 -5.88 -11.86 -13.11
N ARG A 121 -6.98 -12.46 -12.66
CA ARG A 121 -8.06 -12.93 -13.55
C ARG A 121 -8.73 -11.79 -14.31
N ASP A 122 -8.84 -10.61 -13.68
CA ASP A 122 -9.43 -9.42 -14.29
C ASP A 122 -8.38 -8.62 -15.12
N GLY A 123 -7.21 -9.21 -15.41
CA GLY A 123 -6.19 -8.67 -16.31
C GLY A 123 -5.23 -7.67 -15.68
N VAL A 124 -5.20 -7.55 -14.35
CA VAL A 124 -4.18 -6.74 -13.66
C VAL A 124 -2.90 -7.55 -13.51
N PRO A 125 -1.76 -7.13 -14.08
CA PRO A 125 -0.50 -7.87 -14.00
C PRO A 125 0.13 -7.72 -12.62
N ILE A 126 -0.28 -8.55 -11.66
CA ILE A 126 0.35 -8.64 -10.35
C ILE A 126 1.60 -9.53 -10.50
N VAL A 127 2.77 -8.97 -10.23
CA VAL A 127 4.08 -9.61 -10.42
C VAL A 127 4.72 -10.09 -9.13
N GLY A 128 4.18 -9.75 -7.98
CA GLY A 128 4.69 -10.22 -6.68
C GLY A 128 3.75 -9.91 -5.54
N PHE A 129 3.93 -10.67 -4.46
CA PHE A 129 3.20 -10.51 -3.20
C PHE A 129 4.15 -10.72 -2.03
N THR A 130 4.14 -9.81 -1.07
CA THR A 130 5.01 -9.86 0.11
C THR A 130 4.19 -9.72 1.39
N TRP A 131 4.48 -10.59 2.34
CA TRP A 131 4.03 -10.45 3.73
C TRP A 131 5.08 -9.70 4.53
N TYR A 132 4.70 -8.71 5.31
CA TYR A 132 5.55 -7.99 6.25
C TYR A 132 5.13 -8.37 7.69
N SER A 133 5.99 -8.98 8.47
CA SER A 133 7.43 -9.20 8.33
C SER A 133 7.80 -10.69 8.34
N LEU A 134 9.07 -11.00 8.07
CA LEU A 134 9.59 -12.37 8.18
C LEU A 134 9.55 -12.86 9.64
N THR A 135 10.05 -12.06 10.58
CA THR A 135 10.02 -12.36 12.02
C THR A 135 9.14 -11.36 12.77
N HIS A 136 8.70 -11.72 13.97
CA HIS A 136 8.13 -10.75 14.88
C HIS A 136 9.07 -9.57 15.07
N GLN A 137 8.52 -8.39 15.31
CA GLN A 137 9.30 -7.17 15.50
C GLN A 137 9.24 -6.71 16.94
N VAL A 138 10.26 -5.96 17.38
CA VAL A 138 10.32 -5.36 18.70
C VAL A 138 10.17 -3.86 18.57
N ASP A 139 9.30 -3.25 19.38
CA ASP A 139 9.04 -1.80 19.47
C ASP A 139 8.65 -1.10 18.16
N TRP A 140 8.20 -1.87 17.14
CA TRP A 140 7.74 -1.31 15.88
C TRP A 140 6.43 -0.51 16.01
N ASP A 141 5.61 -0.80 17.02
CA ASP A 141 4.40 -0.06 17.35
C ASP A 141 4.65 1.40 17.75
N SER A 142 5.86 1.71 18.24
CA SER A 142 6.33 3.07 18.47
C SER A 142 7.23 3.61 17.36
N ALA A 143 7.37 2.87 16.23
CA ALA A 143 8.34 3.17 15.16
C ALA A 143 9.77 3.31 15.71
N LEU A 144 10.16 2.41 16.64
CA LEU A 144 11.47 2.35 17.30
C LEU A 144 11.83 3.58 18.15
N ARG A 145 10.83 4.39 18.54
CA ARG A 145 11.07 5.56 19.41
C ARG A 145 11.21 5.22 20.88
N ASP A 146 10.59 4.09 21.29
CA ASP A 146 10.65 3.59 22.66
C ASP A 146 11.47 2.31 22.67
N ASP A 147 12.39 2.19 23.61
CA ASP A 147 13.14 0.94 23.90
C ASP A 147 12.45 0.24 25.08
N ALA A 148 11.35 -0.42 24.79
CA ALA A 148 10.50 -1.07 25.79
C ALA A 148 10.45 -2.59 25.67
N GLY A 149 11.06 -3.16 24.63
CA GLY A 149 11.09 -4.60 24.38
C GLY A 149 9.71 -5.21 24.02
N ARG A 150 8.76 -4.41 23.54
CA ARG A 150 7.41 -4.88 23.17
C ARG A 150 7.45 -5.68 21.88
N VAL A 151 7.00 -6.94 21.96
CA VAL A 151 6.94 -7.83 20.79
C VAL A 151 5.68 -7.59 19.96
N ASN A 152 5.85 -7.17 18.73
CA ASN A 152 4.79 -7.01 17.75
C ASN A 152 4.64 -8.33 16.95
N LYS A 153 3.58 -9.09 17.24
CA LYS A 153 3.34 -10.43 16.68
C LYS A 153 2.77 -10.36 15.26
N LEU A 154 3.61 -9.99 14.28
CA LEU A 154 3.26 -9.78 12.89
C LEU A 154 3.97 -10.75 11.92
N GLY A 155 5.04 -11.40 12.39
CA GLY A 155 5.93 -12.21 11.55
C GLY A 155 5.38 -13.55 11.11
N LEU A 156 5.91 -14.05 9.99
CA LEU A 156 5.75 -15.45 9.58
C LEU A 156 6.39 -16.41 10.58
N TYR A 157 7.42 -15.93 11.28
CA TYR A 157 8.14 -16.61 12.36
C TYR A 157 8.14 -15.75 13.62
N ASP A 158 8.24 -16.38 14.77
CA ASP A 158 8.50 -15.67 16.03
C ASP A 158 9.99 -15.28 16.16
N LEU A 159 10.37 -14.72 17.31
CA LEU A 159 11.77 -14.30 17.56
C LEU A 159 12.73 -15.49 17.70
N ASP A 160 12.22 -16.67 18.08
CA ASP A 160 12.98 -17.92 18.17
C ASP A 160 13.02 -18.71 16.84
N ARG A 161 12.56 -18.08 15.74
CA ARG A 161 12.48 -18.70 14.40
C ARG A 161 11.48 -19.86 14.30
N LYS A 162 10.54 -19.99 15.23
CA LYS A 162 9.44 -20.94 15.13
C LYS A 162 8.38 -20.41 14.19
N ILE A 163 7.94 -21.26 13.25
CA ILE A 163 6.92 -20.88 12.27
C ILE A 163 5.57 -20.60 12.93
N MET A 164 4.94 -19.51 12.55
CA MET A 164 3.62 -19.11 13.01
C MET A 164 2.51 -19.63 12.08
N PRO A 165 1.24 -19.65 12.51
CA PRO A 165 0.13 -20.10 11.64
C PRO A 165 0.07 -19.38 10.30
N VAL A 166 0.35 -18.07 10.25
CA VAL A 166 0.42 -17.30 9.01
C VAL A 166 1.61 -17.73 8.15
N GLY A 167 2.74 -18.09 8.74
CA GLY A 167 3.91 -18.63 8.03
C GLY A 167 3.60 -19.98 7.38
N THR A 168 2.91 -20.86 8.11
CA THR A 168 2.44 -22.15 7.56
C THR A 168 1.46 -21.95 6.40
N ALA A 169 0.55 -20.97 6.52
CA ALA A 169 -0.37 -20.62 5.44
C ALA A 169 0.38 -20.05 4.22
N TYR A 170 1.36 -19.18 4.46
CA TYR A 170 2.18 -18.57 3.39
C TYR A 170 2.99 -19.62 2.61
N ASN A 171 3.61 -20.59 3.30
CA ASN A 171 4.31 -21.69 2.64
C ASN A 171 3.40 -22.47 1.68
N LYS A 172 2.16 -22.79 2.12
CA LYS A 172 1.17 -23.47 1.26
C LYS A 172 0.80 -22.67 0.01
N LEU A 173 0.86 -21.32 0.07
CA LEU A 173 0.59 -20.48 -1.10
C LEU A 173 1.76 -20.47 -2.10
N ILE A 174 2.99 -20.70 -1.64
CA ILE A 174 4.19 -20.78 -2.49
C ILE A 174 4.29 -22.15 -3.19
N GLU A 175 3.84 -23.20 -2.53
CA GLU A 175 3.91 -24.58 -3.03
C GLU A 175 2.85 -24.89 -4.12
N ASN A 176 1.80 -24.07 -4.25
CA ASN A 176 0.70 -24.22 -5.22
C ASN A 176 0.79 -23.20 -6.36
#